data_0fffd9e6fc42e597e560a1ec2ea68d55
#
_entry.id   0fffd9e6fc42e597e560a1ec2ea68d55
#
_cell.length_a   1.000
_cell.length_b   1.000
_cell.length_c   1.000
_cell.angle_alpha   90.00
_cell.angle_beta   90.00
_cell.angle_gamma   90.00
#
_symmetry.space_group_name_H-M   'P 1'
#
loop_
_entity.id
_entity.type
_entity.pdbx_description
1 polymer ?
#
loop_
_entity_poly.entity_id
_entity_poly.type
_entity_poly.pdbx_seq_one_letter_code
_entity_poly.pdbx_strand_id
1 'polypeptide(L)'
;SEQLIYLGRLRGLSKAEAKMNTDKWLARLHVSQYADVKLETLSKGNQQKVQLASTLVCEPEIVILDEPFSGLDPVNSKILQDVVTELIEEGRIVIFSSHQMSYVEEFCEDIAIINNGEIALSGNLADIKAEYGKNQLIISAVGMEADELAEKLLGECTDILAVTGIHKDCVIVKNIHELSRNELLQSVMRIGVEISAFDSYRPSLNDIFVKAVGGDR
;
A
#
# COMPACT_ATOMS: atom_id res chain seq x y z
N SER A 1 -20.59 -25.30 -3.90
CA SER A 1 -20.55 -24.94 -5.36
C SER A 1 -21.90 -24.46 -5.90
N GLU A 2 -23.04 -25.06 -5.48
CA GLU A 2 -24.36 -24.74 -6.04
C GLU A 2 -24.74 -23.24 -5.94
N GLN A 3 -24.41 -22.58 -4.82
CA GLN A 3 -24.67 -21.15 -4.66
C GLN A 3 -23.89 -20.29 -5.66
N LEU A 4 -22.64 -20.63 -5.93
CA LEU A 4 -21.81 -19.91 -6.91
C LEU A 4 -22.37 -20.05 -8.32
N ILE A 5 -22.76 -21.26 -8.72
CA ILE A 5 -23.43 -21.53 -9.99
C ILE A 5 -24.75 -20.76 -10.09
N TYR A 6 -25.54 -20.72 -9.01
CA TYR A 6 -26.78 -19.97 -8.97
C TYR A 6 -26.53 -18.46 -9.14
N LEU A 7 -25.53 -17.88 -8.44
CA LEU A 7 -25.17 -16.46 -8.61
C LEU A 7 -24.71 -16.15 -10.03
N GLY A 8 -23.89 -17.02 -10.65
CA GLY A 8 -23.49 -16.87 -12.04
C GLY A 8 -24.68 -16.84 -12.99
N ARG A 9 -25.64 -17.74 -12.78
CA ARG A 9 -26.87 -17.79 -13.59
C ARG A 9 -27.77 -16.57 -13.41
N LEU A 10 -27.88 -16.05 -12.19
CA LEU A 10 -28.64 -14.81 -11.93
C LEU A 10 -28.06 -13.61 -12.67
N ARG A 11 -26.76 -13.64 -12.96
CA ARG A 11 -26.05 -12.58 -13.71
C ARG A 11 -25.94 -12.88 -15.20
N GLY A 12 -26.71 -13.86 -15.72
CA GLY A 12 -26.88 -14.10 -17.14
C GLY A 12 -26.01 -15.20 -17.74
N LEU A 13 -25.16 -15.88 -16.96
CA LEU A 13 -24.39 -17.02 -17.47
C LEU A 13 -25.30 -18.24 -17.73
N SER A 14 -24.98 -19.02 -18.73
CA SER A 14 -25.55 -20.36 -18.89
C SER A 14 -25.10 -21.26 -17.72
N LYS A 15 -25.83 -22.36 -17.50
CA LYS A 15 -25.47 -23.33 -16.45
C LYS A 15 -24.07 -23.92 -16.66
N ALA A 16 -23.67 -24.13 -17.93
CA ALA A 16 -22.36 -24.68 -18.26
C ALA A 16 -21.24 -23.68 -17.97
N GLU A 17 -21.39 -22.41 -18.37
CA GLU A 17 -20.44 -21.33 -18.10
C GLU A 17 -20.31 -21.07 -16.61
N ALA A 18 -21.43 -20.93 -15.89
CA ALA A 18 -21.43 -20.72 -14.44
C ALA A 18 -20.71 -21.85 -13.70
N LYS A 19 -20.90 -23.11 -14.14
CA LYS A 19 -20.19 -24.25 -13.56
C LYS A 19 -18.70 -24.20 -13.85
N MET A 20 -18.32 -23.98 -15.11
CA MET A 20 -16.93 -23.88 -15.53
C MET A 20 -16.17 -22.79 -14.75
N ASN A 21 -16.76 -21.58 -14.67
CA ASN A 21 -16.16 -20.47 -13.94
C ASN A 21 -16.10 -20.73 -12.43
N THR A 22 -17.13 -21.38 -11.86
CA THR A 22 -17.12 -21.79 -10.46
C THR A 22 -15.95 -22.75 -10.19
N ASP A 23 -15.80 -23.79 -10.99
CA ASP A 23 -14.73 -24.78 -10.85
C ASP A 23 -13.35 -24.11 -11.01
N LYS A 24 -13.18 -23.19 -11.99
CA LYS A 24 -11.97 -22.37 -12.22
C LYS A 24 -11.59 -21.57 -10.96
N TRP A 25 -12.51 -20.77 -10.44
CA TRP A 25 -12.21 -19.87 -9.33
C TRP A 25 -12.03 -20.60 -7.98
N LEU A 26 -12.79 -21.68 -7.73
CA LEU A 26 -12.55 -22.52 -6.55
C LEU A 26 -11.18 -23.18 -6.60
N ALA A 27 -10.73 -23.65 -7.75
CA ALA A 27 -9.39 -24.21 -7.92
C ALA A 27 -8.31 -23.15 -7.74
N ARG A 28 -8.45 -21.99 -8.40
CA ARG A 28 -7.48 -20.89 -8.30
C ARG A 28 -7.30 -20.36 -6.88
N LEU A 29 -8.36 -20.33 -6.10
CA LEU A 29 -8.37 -19.89 -4.70
C LEU A 29 -8.06 -21.03 -3.69
N HIS A 30 -7.74 -22.23 -4.17
CA HIS A 30 -7.41 -23.40 -3.34
C HIS A 30 -8.52 -23.77 -2.35
N VAL A 31 -9.78 -23.74 -2.81
CA VAL A 31 -10.96 -24.08 -1.99
C VAL A 31 -11.88 -25.12 -2.63
N SER A 32 -11.45 -25.81 -3.69
CA SER A 32 -12.23 -26.85 -4.39
C SER A 32 -12.69 -27.98 -3.46
N GLN A 33 -11.88 -28.34 -2.47
CA GLN A 33 -12.21 -29.37 -1.48
C GLN A 33 -13.39 -29.01 -0.58
N TYR A 34 -13.78 -27.73 -0.57
CA TYR A 34 -14.92 -27.22 0.19
C TYR A 34 -16.16 -26.96 -0.66
N ALA A 35 -16.19 -27.41 -1.90
CA ALA A 35 -17.27 -27.16 -2.87
C ALA A 35 -18.67 -27.54 -2.35
N ASP A 36 -18.76 -28.59 -1.55
CA ASP A 36 -20.00 -29.12 -0.98
C ASP A 36 -20.15 -28.89 0.55
N VAL A 37 -19.24 -28.05 1.11
CA VAL A 37 -19.26 -27.67 2.52
C VAL A 37 -20.03 -26.37 2.70
N LYS A 38 -20.76 -26.23 3.82
CA LYS A 38 -21.46 -24.99 4.15
C LYS A 38 -20.46 -23.87 4.47
N LEU A 39 -20.68 -22.69 3.91
CA LEU A 39 -19.78 -21.54 4.06
C LEU A 39 -19.51 -21.18 5.54
N GLU A 40 -20.54 -21.22 6.36
CA GLU A 40 -20.46 -20.87 7.79
C GLU A 40 -19.54 -21.78 8.61
N THR A 41 -19.23 -22.99 8.11
CA THR A 41 -18.34 -23.95 8.79
C THR A 41 -16.87 -23.81 8.39
N LEU A 42 -16.58 -22.95 7.42
CA LEU A 42 -15.21 -22.72 6.95
C LEU A 42 -14.47 -21.72 7.86
N SER A 43 -13.13 -21.82 7.87
CA SER A 43 -12.33 -20.76 8.49
C SER A 43 -12.56 -19.42 7.80
N LYS A 44 -12.35 -18.30 8.52
CA LYS A 44 -12.53 -16.94 8.00
C LYS A 44 -11.81 -16.73 6.67
N GLY A 45 -10.55 -17.20 6.54
CA GLY A 45 -9.78 -17.09 5.30
C GLY A 45 -10.40 -17.88 4.14
N ASN A 46 -10.92 -19.07 4.38
CA ASN A 46 -11.62 -19.82 3.34
C ASN A 46 -12.99 -19.21 2.99
N GLN A 47 -13.69 -18.61 3.96
CA GLN A 47 -14.91 -17.85 3.68
C GLN A 47 -14.64 -16.67 2.74
N GLN A 48 -13.58 -15.88 3.00
CA GLN A 48 -13.16 -14.76 2.14
C GLN A 48 -12.80 -15.22 0.73
N LYS A 49 -12.07 -16.33 0.60
CA LYS A 49 -11.75 -16.91 -0.72
C LYS A 49 -13.00 -17.33 -1.48
N VAL A 50 -13.97 -17.98 -0.83
CA VAL A 50 -15.23 -18.34 -1.47
C VAL A 50 -16.06 -17.09 -1.80
N GLN A 51 -16.03 -16.05 -0.98
CA GLN A 51 -16.67 -14.78 -1.25
C GLN A 51 -16.06 -14.09 -2.48
N LEU A 52 -14.73 -14.07 -2.60
CA LEU A 52 -14.04 -13.58 -3.78
C LEU A 52 -14.42 -14.40 -5.02
N ALA A 53 -14.42 -15.75 -4.92
CA ALA A 53 -14.90 -16.61 -6.00
C ALA A 53 -16.32 -16.22 -6.46
N SER A 54 -17.23 -15.92 -5.52
CA SER A 54 -18.61 -15.52 -5.85
C SER A 54 -18.70 -14.20 -6.63
N THR A 55 -17.77 -13.30 -6.39
CA THR A 55 -17.65 -12.04 -7.12
C THR A 55 -17.11 -12.29 -8.54
N LEU A 56 -16.14 -13.18 -8.68
CA LEU A 56 -15.40 -13.41 -9.91
C LEU A 56 -16.06 -14.42 -10.89
N VAL A 57 -17.02 -15.24 -10.43
CA VAL A 57 -17.70 -16.24 -11.29
C VAL A 57 -18.27 -15.64 -12.58
N CYS A 58 -18.70 -14.39 -12.56
CA CYS A 58 -19.25 -13.70 -13.73
C CYS A 58 -18.21 -12.96 -14.59
N GLU A 59 -16.93 -13.13 -14.30
CA GLU A 59 -15.82 -12.47 -15.00
C GLU A 59 -16.05 -10.94 -15.17
N PRO A 60 -16.31 -10.19 -14.09
CA PRO A 60 -16.63 -8.77 -14.18
C PRO A 60 -15.41 -7.94 -14.66
N GLU A 61 -15.67 -6.86 -15.39
CA GLU A 61 -14.64 -5.88 -15.78
C GLU A 61 -14.21 -5.00 -14.60
N ILE A 62 -15.14 -4.75 -13.65
CA ILE A 62 -14.90 -3.94 -12.44
C ILE A 62 -15.14 -4.81 -11.22
N VAL A 63 -14.14 -4.87 -10.34
CA VAL A 63 -14.17 -5.63 -9.09
C VAL A 63 -14.03 -4.66 -7.93
N ILE A 64 -15.01 -4.66 -7.00
CA ILE A 64 -14.97 -3.82 -5.79
C ILE A 64 -14.87 -4.75 -4.58
N LEU A 65 -13.83 -4.56 -3.76
CA LEU A 65 -13.51 -5.37 -2.61
C LEU A 65 -13.41 -4.50 -1.36
N ASP A 66 -14.11 -4.88 -0.32
CA ASP A 66 -14.03 -4.21 0.98
C ASP A 66 -13.13 -5.00 1.92
N GLU A 67 -12.00 -4.40 2.33
CA GLU A 67 -11.00 -4.99 3.23
C GLU A 67 -10.59 -6.44 2.85
N PRO A 68 -10.22 -6.74 1.59
CA PRO A 68 -10.06 -8.12 1.12
C PRO A 68 -8.96 -8.91 1.82
N PHE A 69 -7.97 -8.24 2.41
CA PHE A 69 -6.82 -8.86 3.08
C PHE A 69 -6.93 -8.89 4.61
N SER A 70 -8.01 -8.30 5.18
CA SER A 70 -8.13 -8.13 6.62
C SER A 70 -8.33 -9.45 7.36
N GLY A 71 -7.51 -9.68 8.40
CA GLY A 71 -7.62 -10.84 9.28
C GLY A 71 -7.28 -12.19 8.63
N LEU A 72 -6.55 -12.17 7.53
CA LEU A 72 -5.99 -13.36 6.90
C LEU A 72 -4.61 -13.68 7.48
N ASP A 73 -4.31 -14.98 7.54
CA ASP A 73 -2.94 -15.44 7.72
C ASP A 73 -2.10 -15.17 6.45
N PRO A 74 -0.76 -15.15 6.53
CA PRO A 74 0.10 -14.82 5.41
C PRO A 74 -0.10 -15.70 4.16
N VAL A 75 -0.45 -16.98 4.33
CA VAL A 75 -0.63 -17.90 3.21
C VAL A 75 -1.91 -17.57 2.44
N ASN A 76 -3.02 -17.39 3.17
CA ASN A 76 -4.29 -17.02 2.56
C ASN A 76 -4.24 -15.61 1.95
N SER A 77 -3.57 -14.66 2.63
CA SER A 77 -3.34 -13.32 2.10
C SER A 77 -2.60 -13.35 0.76
N LYS A 78 -1.52 -14.15 0.65
CA LYS A 78 -0.75 -14.28 -0.58
C LYS A 78 -1.59 -14.81 -1.75
N ILE A 79 -2.46 -15.81 -1.52
CA ILE A 79 -3.35 -16.33 -2.56
C ILE A 79 -4.28 -15.22 -3.10
N LEU A 80 -4.83 -14.39 -2.21
CA LEU A 80 -5.71 -13.30 -2.63
C LEU A 80 -4.94 -12.20 -3.37
N GLN A 81 -3.73 -11.85 -2.90
CA GLN A 81 -2.85 -10.90 -3.57
C GLN A 81 -2.55 -11.34 -5.00
N ASP A 82 -2.17 -12.62 -5.19
CA ASP A 82 -1.87 -13.18 -6.51
C ASP A 82 -3.08 -13.10 -7.45
N VAL A 83 -4.30 -13.33 -6.93
CA VAL A 83 -5.54 -13.17 -7.72
C VAL A 83 -5.79 -11.70 -8.06
N VAL A 84 -5.59 -10.76 -7.14
CA VAL A 84 -5.73 -9.32 -7.42
C VAL A 84 -4.74 -8.89 -8.49
N THR A 85 -3.48 -9.33 -8.40
CA THR A 85 -2.45 -9.05 -9.41
C THR A 85 -2.87 -9.57 -10.79
N GLU A 86 -3.34 -10.83 -10.87
CA GLU A 86 -3.83 -11.42 -12.12
C GLU A 86 -4.98 -10.60 -12.74
N LEU A 87 -5.94 -10.16 -11.91
CA LEU A 87 -7.06 -9.34 -12.40
C LEU A 87 -6.59 -8.01 -12.98
N ILE A 88 -5.59 -7.37 -12.36
CA ILE A 88 -4.99 -6.12 -12.85
C ILE A 88 -4.22 -6.38 -14.16
N GLU A 89 -3.43 -7.45 -14.23
CA GLU A 89 -2.69 -7.84 -15.43
C GLU A 89 -3.62 -8.21 -16.61
N GLU A 90 -4.81 -8.75 -16.32
CA GLU A 90 -5.88 -8.99 -17.31
C GLU A 90 -6.55 -7.66 -17.77
N GLY A 91 -6.19 -6.51 -17.23
CA GLY A 91 -6.76 -5.20 -17.57
C GLY A 91 -8.11 -4.90 -16.92
N ARG A 92 -8.46 -5.60 -15.84
CA ARG A 92 -9.68 -5.32 -15.07
C ARG A 92 -9.46 -4.13 -14.14
N ILE A 93 -10.50 -3.39 -13.86
CA ILE A 93 -10.50 -2.32 -12.87
C ILE A 93 -10.76 -2.95 -11.50
N VAL A 94 -9.79 -2.85 -10.59
CA VAL A 94 -9.93 -3.32 -9.21
C VAL A 94 -9.94 -2.13 -8.26
N ILE A 95 -11.01 -2.01 -7.49
CA ILE A 95 -11.15 -1.00 -6.44
C ILE A 95 -11.23 -1.75 -5.11
N PHE A 96 -10.39 -1.39 -4.14
CA PHE A 96 -10.51 -1.98 -2.81
C PHE A 96 -10.31 -0.94 -1.70
N SER A 97 -11.01 -1.16 -0.58
CA SER A 97 -10.74 -0.43 0.65
C SER A 97 -9.67 -1.15 1.46
N SER A 98 -8.82 -0.42 2.16
CA SER A 98 -7.92 -0.98 3.17
C SER A 98 -7.51 0.06 4.20
N HIS A 99 -7.34 -0.37 5.45
CA HIS A 99 -6.63 0.37 6.49
C HIS A 99 -5.15 -0.04 6.60
N GLN A 100 -4.72 -1.03 5.85
CA GLN A 100 -3.33 -1.50 5.80
C GLN A 100 -2.61 -0.84 4.62
N MET A 101 -1.88 0.24 4.90
CA MET A 101 -1.23 1.08 3.89
C MET A 101 -0.24 0.32 3.00
N SER A 102 0.36 -0.76 3.52
CA SER A 102 1.28 -1.61 2.74
C SER A 102 0.62 -2.24 1.51
N TYR A 103 -0.63 -2.70 1.63
CA TYR A 103 -1.35 -3.25 0.47
C TYR A 103 -1.76 -2.16 -0.53
N VAL A 104 -2.10 -0.96 -0.02
CA VAL A 104 -2.40 0.17 -0.90
C VAL A 104 -1.14 0.57 -1.69
N GLU A 105 0.02 0.60 -1.04
CA GLU A 105 1.31 0.89 -1.70
C GLU A 105 1.74 -0.18 -2.71
N GLU A 106 1.35 -1.42 -2.50
CA GLU A 106 1.72 -2.55 -3.37
C GLU A 106 0.83 -2.64 -4.62
N PHE A 107 -0.48 -2.36 -4.49
CA PHE A 107 -1.45 -2.66 -5.55
C PHE A 107 -2.10 -1.44 -6.20
N CYS A 108 -2.06 -0.26 -5.56
CA CYS A 108 -2.76 0.91 -6.08
C CYS A 108 -1.85 1.86 -6.84
N GLU A 109 -2.31 2.28 -8.01
CA GLU A 109 -1.74 3.43 -8.73
C GLU A 109 -2.40 4.73 -8.29
N ASP A 110 -3.72 4.74 -8.14
CA ASP A 110 -4.50 5.88 -7.67
C ASP A 110 -5.14 5.58 -6.33
N ILE A 111 -5.19 6.57 -5.46
CA ILE A 111 -5.76 6.45 -4.13
C ILE A 111 -6.74 7.58 -3.81
N ALA A 112 -7.64 7.32 -2.86
CA ALA A 112 -8.44 8.34 -2.19
C ALA A 112 -8.44 8.06 -0.68
N ILE A 113 -8.00 9.03 0.12
CA ILE A 113 -8.08 8.98 1.58
C ILE A 113 -9.37 9.68 2.01
N ILE A 114 -10.22 8.93 2.71
CA ILE A 114 -11.49 9.42 3.22
C ILE A 114 -11.37 9.63 4.73
N ASN A 115 -11.74 10.82 5.19
CA ASN A 115 -11.77 11.16 6.61
C ASN A 115 -13.06 11.94 6.92
N ASN A 116 -13.79 11.51 7.96
CA ASN A 116 -15.06 12.16 8.39
C ASN A 116 -16.09 12.33 7.25
N GLY A 117 -16.13 11.41 6.28
CA GLY A 117 -17.07 11.47 5.15
C GLY A 117 -16.63 12.37 4.00
N GLU A 118 -15.45 12.98 4.07
CA GLU A 118 -14.87 13.82 3.02
C GLU A 118 -13.58 13.20 2.46
N ILE A 119 -13.26 13.52 1.20
CA ILE A 119 -12.00 13.14 0.59
C ILE A 119 -10.92 14.10 1.07
N ALA A 120 -10.05 13.62 1.98
CA ALA A 120 -8.93 14.40 2.50
C ALA A 120 -7.78 14.52 1.48
N LEU A 121 -7.56 13.47 0.66
CA LEU A 121 -6.51 13.43 -0.36
C LEU A 121 -6.91 12.43 -1.44
N SER A 122 -6.64 12.75 -2.70
CA SER A 122 -6.82 11.79 -3.80
C SER A 122 -5.88 12.09 -4.96
N GLY A 123 -5.51 11.07 -5.72
CA GLY A 123 -4.69 11.17 -6.92
C GLY A 123 -3.74 9.99 -7.09
N ASN A 124 -2.81 10.14 -8.03
CA ASN A 124 -1.79 9.14 -8.27
C ASN A 124 -0.83 9.04 -7.08
N LEU A 125 -0.60 7.81 -6.60
CA LEU A 125 0.20 7.55 -5.40
C LEU A 125 1.66 8.01 -5.54
N ALA A 126 2.26 7.83 -6.72
CA ALA A 126 3.65 8.24 -6.96
C ALA A 126 3.78 9.77 -6.92
N ASP A 127 2.82 10.49 -7.52
CA ASP A 127 2.79 11.96 -7.52
C ASP A 127 2.58 12.50 -6.11
N ILE A 128 1.64 11.92 -5.36
CA ILE A 128 1.41 12.27 -3.95
C ILE A 128 2.68 12.09 -3.13
N LYS A 129 3.35 10.93 -3.24
CA LYS A 129 4.61 10.67 -2.54
C LYS A 129 5.70 11.65 -2.94
N ALA A 130 5.80 12.00 -4.22
CA ALA A 130 6.77 12.98 -4.72
C ALA A 130 6.51 14.38 -4.14
N GLU A 131 5.25 14.81 -4.07
CA GLU A 131 4.87 16.10 -3.50
C GLU A 131 5.19 16.17 -2.00
N TYR A 132 4.79 15.16 -1.23
CA TYR A 132 5.04 15.11 0.22
C TYR A 132 6.52 14.93 0.58
N GLY A 133 7.33 14.34 -0.31
CA GLY A 133 8.77 14.21 -0.17
C GLY A 133 9.58 15.37 -0.76
N LYS A 134 8.92 16.36 -1.36
CA LYS A 134 9.59 17.46 -2.07
C LYS A 134 10.54 18.24 -1.15
N ASN A 135 11.76 18.46 -1.65
CA ASN A 135 12.84 19.13 -0.93
C ASN A 135 13.25 18.47 0.40
N GLN A 136 12.91 17.20 0.60
CA GLN A 136 13.32 16.43 1.79
C GLN A 136 14.34 15.36 1.40
N LEU A 137 15.32 15.17 2.28
CA LEU A 137 16.41 14.21 2.14
C LEU A 137 16.52 13.38 3.41
N ILE A 138 17.05 12.18 3.28
CA ILE A 138 17.49 11.35 4.41
C ILE A 138 19.01 11.39 4.48
N ILE A 139 19.54 11.50 5.70
CA ILE A 139 20.97 11.49 5.98
C ILE A 139 21.23 10.48 7.10
N SER A 140 22.24 9.64 6.92
CA SER A 140 22.78 8.77 7.96
C SER A 140 24.29 8.89 7.99
N ALA A 141 24.90 8.67 9.15
CA ALA A 141 26.33 8.70 9.35
C ALA A 141 26.85 7.37 9.89
N VAL A 142 28.10 7.04 9.57
CA VAL A 142 28.77 5.83 10.05
C VAL A 142 29.06 5.96 11.54
N GLY A 143 28.63 4.94 12.31
CA GLY A 143 28.93 4.86 13.75
C GLY A 143 28.28 5.94 14.62
N MET A 144 27.19 6.56 14.14
CA MET A 144 26.45 7.60 14.85
C MET A 144 24.96 7.29 14.81
N GLU A 145 24.26 7.42 15.93
CA GLU A 145 22.81 7.28 16.02
C GLU A 145 22.12 8.50 15.38
N ALA A 146 20.89 8.30 14.90
CA ALA A 146 20.15 9.35 14.20
C ALA A 146 19.88 10.59 15.07
N ASP A 147 19.63 10.40 16.38
CA ASP A 147 19.44 11.51 17.32
C ASP A 147 20.69 12.36 17.45
N GLU A 148 21.87 11.74 17.58
CA GLU A 148 23.17 12.43 17.67
C GLU A 148 23.49 13.19 16.38
N LEU A 149 23.19 12.57 15.22
CA LEU A 149 23.36 13.24 13.93
C LEU A 149 22.41 14.43 13.79
N ALA A 150 21.16 14.28 14.25
CA ALA A 150 20.18 15.37 14.22
C ALA A 150 20.63 16.57 15.07
N GLU A 151 21.17 16.34 16.27
CA GLU A 151 21.72 17.40 17.13
C GLU A 151 22.89 18.13 16.46
N LYS A 152 23.81 17.40 15.80
CA LYS A 152 24.91 18.02 15.05
C LYS A 152 24.42 18.85 13.87
N LEU A 153 23.46 18.33 13.11
CA LEU A 153 22.88 19.08 11.98
C LEU A 153 22.15 20.34 12.45
N LEU A 154 21.46 20.27 13.57
CA LEU A 154 20.82 21.42 14.22
C LEU A 154 21.82 22.44 14.77
N GLY A 155 23.02 22.02 15.13
CA GLY A 155 24.08 22.93 15.62
C GLY A 155 24.83 23.64 14.50
N GLU A 156 25.07 22.98 13.39
CA GLU A 156 26.06 23.43 12.38
C GLU A 156 25.48 23.71 10.99
N CYS A 157 24.24 23.28 10.69
CA CYS A 157 23.66 23.36 9.37
C CYS A 157 22.28 24.07 9.31
N THR A 158 21.86 24.75 10.34
CA THR A 158 20.53 25.39 10.42
C THR A 158 20.28 26.43 9.35
N ASP A 159 21.33 27.01 8.78
CA ASP A 159 21.20 28.00 7.71
C ASP A 159 20.82 27.39 6.36
N ILE A 160 21.04 26.09 6.16
CA ILE A 160 20.87 25.43 4.86
C ILE A 160 19.83 24.31 4.88
N LEU A 161 19.61 23.71 6.04
CA LEU A 161 18.63 22.63 6.19
C LEU A 161 17.91 22.71 7.53
N ALA A 162 16.67 22.20 7.54
CA ALA A 162 15.91 22.00 8.77
C ALA A 162 15.73 20.51 9.03
N VAL A 163 16.02 20.05 10.24
CA VAL A 163 15.66 18.70 10.67
C VAL A 163 14.15 18.64 10.85
N THR A 164 13.48 17.76 10.12
CA THR A 164 12.01 17.61 10.13
C THR A 164 11.55 16.34 10.82
N GLY A 165 12.46 15.41 11.10
CA GLY A 165 12.16 14.18 11.81
C GLY A 165 13.28 13.16 11.72
N ILE A 166 13.03 12.02 12.36
CA ILE A 166 13.90 10.84 12.31
C ILE A 166 13.07 9.68 11.79
N HIS A 167 13.62 8.91 10.87
CA HIS A 167 13.02 7.70 10.35
C HIS A 167 14.01 6.55 10.40
N LYS A 168 13.77 5.58 11.26
CA LYS A 168 14.73 4.50 11.57
C LYS A 168 16.09 5.11 11.97
N ASP A 169 17.15 4.73 11.27
CA ASP A 169 18.53 5.16 11.52
C ASP A 169 18.93 6.40 10.68
N CYS A 170 17.95 7.14 10.16
CA CYS A 170 18.19 8.27 9.28
C CYS A 170 17.53 9.54 9.82
N VAL A 171 18.19 10.67 9.64
CA VAL A 171 17.62 12.01 9.89
C VAL A 171 16.94 12.50 8.63
N ILE A 172 15.68 12.93 8.74
CA ILE A 172 14.96 13.59 7.66
C ILE A 172 15.23 15.07 7.73
N VAL A 173 15.74 15.64 6.65
CA VAL A 173 16.05 17.07 6.56
C VAL A 173 15.32 17.71 5.39
N LYS A 174 14.92 18.96 5.56
CA LYS A 174 14.36 19.79 4.48
C LYS A 174 15.41 20.76 3.99
N ASN A 175 15.63 20.79 2.68
CA ASN A 175 16.46 21.77 2.01
C ASN A 175 15.75 23.14 1.99
N ILE A 176 16.26 24.09 2.77
CA ILE A 176 15.59 25.40 2.96
C ILE A 176 15.80 26.32 1.75
N HIS A 177 16.99 26.27 1.14
CA HIS A 177 17.41 27.20 0.08
C HIS A 177 17.42 26.58 -1.31
N GLU A 178 16.81 25.41 -1.49
CA GLU A 178 16.78 24.70 -2.77
C GLU A 178 18.19 24.52 -3.39
N LEU A 179 19.21 24.35 -2.53
CA LEU A 179 20.57 24.05 -2.94
C LEU A 179 20.60 22.76 -3.76
N SER A 180 21.57 22.65 -4.66
CA SER A 180 21.80 21.39 -5.34
C SER A 180 22.18 20.29 -4.34
N ARG A 181 21.91 19.07 -4.72
CA ARG A 181 22.22 17.89 -3.89
C ARG A 181 23.71 17.79 -3.53
N ASN A 182 24.58 18.20 -4.47
CA ASN A 182 26.02 18.20 -4.25
C ASN A 182 26.47 19.29 -3.25
N GLU A 183 25.89 20.49 -3.31
CA GLU A 183 26.19 21.57 -2.38
C GLU A 183 25.75 21.21 -0.96
N LEU A 184 24.56 20.62 -0.82
CA LEU A 184 24.07 20.12 0.48
C LEU A 184 25.01 19.03 1.03
N LEU A 185 25.37 18.03 0.23
CA LEU A 185 26.25 16.95 0.65
C LEU A 185 27.60 17.51 1.10
N GLN A 186 28.19 18.44 0.34
CA GLN A 186 29.45 19.08 0.72
C GLN A 186 29.34 19.85 2.05
N SER A 187 28.21 20.51 2.28
CA SER A 187 27.98 21.24 3.51
C SER A 187 27.85 20.29 4.71
N VAL A 188 27.13 19.19 4.55
CA VAL A 188 26.99 18.16 5.60
C VAL A 188 28.35 17.47 5.88
N MET A 189 29.16 17.20 4.85
CA MET A 189 30.50 16.62 5.07
C MET A 189 31.45 17.53 5.87
N ARG A 190 31.26 18.87 5.83
CA ARG A 190 32.10 19.82 6.58
C ARG A 190 31.94 19.72 8.09
N ILE A 191 30.83 19.17 8.58
CA ILE A 191 30.63 18.95 10.03
C ILE A 191 31.43 17.77 10.59
N GLY A 192 32.27 17.14 9.77
CA GLY A 192 33.22 16.11 10.21
C GLY A 192 32.56 14.75 10.48
N VAL A 193 31.45 14.43 9.83
CA VAL A 193 30.78 13.12 9.89
C VAL A 193 31.05 12.33 8.61
N GLU A 194 31.22 11.04 8.74
CA GLU A 194 31.27 10.10 7.62
C GLU A 194 29.86 9.70 7.21
N ILE A 195 29.41 10.11 6.03
CA ILE A 195 28.05 9.87 5.54
C ILE A 195 27.93 8.45 5.03
N SER A 196 26.99 7.68 5.59
CA SER A 196 26.63 6.33 5.13
C SER A 196 25.46 6.30 4.14
N ALA A 197 24.51 7.25 4.26
CA ALA A 197 23.42 7.42 3.31
C ALA A 197 23.06 8.88 3.12
N PHE A 198 22.80 9.26 1.85
CA PHE A 198 22.32 10.58 1.47
C PHE A 198 21.40 10.42 0.25
N ASP A 199 20.09 10.40 0.48
CA ASP A 199 19.10 10.17 -0.58
C ASP A 199 17.86 11.04 -0.40
N SER A 200 17.00 11.06 -1.44
CA SER A 200 15.71 11.72 -1.39
C SER A 200 14.80 10.99 -0.40
N TYR A 201 14.15 11.73 0.47
CA TYR A 201 13.13 11.16 1.35
C TYR A 201 11.89 10.77 0.53
N ARG A 202 11.47 9.53 0.70
CA ARG A 202 10.22 9.01 0.13
C ARG A 202 9.30 8.65 1.29
N PRO A 203 8.31 9.50 1.61
CA PRO A 203 7.40 9.23 2.70
C PRO A 203 6.60 7.94 2.45
N SER A 204 6.35 7.19 3.50
CA SER A 204 5.38 6.09 3.45
C SER A 204 3.96 6.65 3.32
N LEU A 205 3.05 5.85 2.79
CA LEU A 205 1.64 6.25 2.73
C LEU A 205 1.05 6.46 4.13
N ASN A 206 1.57 5.74 5.13
CA ASN A 206 1.19 5.95 6.52
C ASN A 206 1.58 7.35 7.03
N ASP A 207 2.78 7.84 6.70
CA ASP A 207 3.23 9.19 7.08
C ASP A 207 2.37 10.27 6.38
N ILE A 208 2.02 10.02 5.12
CA ILE A 208 1.13 10.90 4.34
C ILE A 208 -0.27 10.91 4.96
N PHE A 209 -0.80 9.73 5.30
CA PHE A 209 -2.10 9.59 5.94
C PHE A 209 -2.18 10.39 7.25
N VAL A 210 -1.19 10.24 8.13
CA VAL A 210 -1.13 10.96 9.40
C VAL A 210 -1.11 12.48 9.17
N LYS A 211 -0.37 12.97 8.18
CA LYS A 211 -0.34 14.40 7.83
C LYS A 211 -1.65 14.88 7.22
N ALA A 212 -2.26 14.10 6.33
CA ALA A 212 -3.49 14.49 5.65
C ALA A 212 -4.72 14.48 6.57
N VAL A 213 -4.76 13.57 7.55
CA VAL A 213 -5.90 13.37 8.46
C VAL A 213 -5.65 14.03 9.81
N GLY A 214 -4.40 14.14 10.22
CA GLY A 214 -4.01 14.64 11.55
C GLY A 214 -4.16 16.14 11.74
N GLY A 215 -4.31 16.94 10.66
CA GLY A 215 -4.36 18.40 10.69
C GLY A 215 -3.33 18.96 11.68
N ASP A 216 -2.58 19.97 11.32
CA ASP A 216 -1.56 20.62 12.19
C ASP A 216 -1.99 20.65 13.66
N ARG A 217 -1.43 19.71 14.48
CA ARG A 217 -1.43 19.79 15.93
C ARG A 217 -0.04 20.09 16.39
#